data_6135c6c2762fc9d3b697a24487ad0948
#
_entry.id   6135c6c2762fc9d3b697a24487ad0948
#
_cell.length_a   1.000
_cell.length_b   1.000
_cell.length_c   1.000
_cell.angle_alpha   90.00
_cell.angle_beta   90.00
_cell.angle_gamma   90.00
#
_symmetry.space_group_name_H-M   'P 1'
#
loop_
_entity.id
_entity.type
_entity.pdbx_description
1 polymer ?
#
loop_
_entity_poly.entity_id
_entity_poly.type
_entity_poly.pdbx_seq_one_letter_code
_entity_poly.pdbx_strand_id
1 'polypeptide(L)'
;MNFIISVINPAKAELMTAICQELGVPVSIVAHGRGTAVSSMRELLGIDSDEKRIVFSVAGANETAELIRALRRRMHIGVPGHGIVTAVPVKSVAGGKTVTYLN
;
A
#
# COMPACT_ATOMS: atom_id res chain seq x y z
N MET A 1 -12.30 -7.59 -5.66
CA MET A 1 -11.62 -7.52 -4.34
C MET A 1 -10.12 -7.58 -4.53
N ASN A 2 -9.41 -6.70 -3.90
CA ASN A 2 -7.97 -6.55 -4.12
C ASN A 2 -7.21 -6.54 -2.80
N PHE A 3 -6.06 -7.19 -2.83
CA PHE A 3 -5.04 -7.05 -1.80
C PHE A 3 -4.08 -5.97 -2.24
N ILE A 4 -3.92 -4.94 -1.42
CA ILE A 4 -3.12 -3.77 -1.79
C ILE A 4 -1.83 -3.77 -0.99
N ILE A 5 -0.72 -3.73 -1.70
CA ILE A 5 0.60 -3.69 -1.11
C ILE A 5 1.25 -2.36 -1.48
N SER A 6 1.60 -1.60 -0.46
CA SER A 6 2.24 -0.29 -0.64
C SER A 6 3.62 -0.31 -0.01
N VAL A 7 4.62 0.14 -0.75
CA VAL A 7 5.98 0.27 -0.25
C VAL A 7 6.33 1.75 -0.28
N ILE A 8 6.54 2.33 0.89
CA ILE A 8 6.68 3.77 1.04
C ILE A 8 7.82 4.13 2.01
N ASN A 9 8.21 5.38 1.97
CA ASN A 9 9.13 5.95 2.94
C ASN A 9 8.49 5.92 4.33
N PRO A 10 9.24 5.59 5.40
CA PRO A 10 8.71 5.57 6.76
C PRO A 10 7.99 6.84 7.18
N ALA A 11 8.45 8.00 6.74
CA ALA A 11 7.85 9.28 7.07
C ALA A 11 6.42 9.44 6.53
N LYS A 12 6.03 8.65 5.54
CA LYS A 12 4.71 8.73 4.90
C LYS A 12 3.71 7.69 5.39
N ALA A 13 4.12 6.80 6.28
CA ALA A 13 3.26 5.71 6.75
C ALA A 13 2.01 6.21 7.47
N GLU A 14 2.14 7.22 8.31
CA GLU A 14 0.99 7.78 9.03
C GLU A 14 -0.01 8.45 8.09
N LEU A 15 0.49 9.19 7.09
CA LEU A 15 -0.37 9.83 6.11
C LEU A 15 -1.13 8.79 5.30
N MET A 16 -0.47 7.71 4.89
CA MET A 16 -1.12 6.64 4.16
C MET A 16 -2.22 5.97 4.99
N THR A 17 -1.94 5.69 6.26
CA THR A 17 -2.93 5.12 7.16
C THR A 17 -4.14 6.04 7.31
N ALA A 18 -3.90 7.34 7.44
CA ALA A 18 -4.97 8.33 7.54
C ALA A 18 -5.83 8.37 6.27
N ILE A 19 -5.22 8.32 5.10
CA ILE A 19 -5.95 8.29 3.83
C ILE A 19 -6.81 7.01 3.73
N CYS A 20 -6.26 5.88 4.10
CA CYS A 20 -7.02 4.63 4.12
C CYS A 20 -8.22 4.71 5.06
N GLN A 21 -8.05 5.29 6.23
CA GLN A 21 -9.14 5.47 7.19
C GLN A 21 -10.24 6.39 6.64
N GLU A 22 -9.86 7.48 5.99
CA GLU A 22 -10.82 8.40 5.37
C GLU A 22 -11.69 7.71 4.32
N LEU A 23 -11.11 6.78 3.58
CA LEU A 23 -11.80 6.07 2.51
C LEU A 23 -12.46 4.77 2.97
N GLY A 24 -12.37 4.46 4.27
CA GLY A 24 -12.94 3.23 4.81
C GLY A 24 -12.21 1.97 4.39
N VAL A 25 -10.95 2.07 4.00
CA VAL A 25 -10.12 0.93 3.62
C VAL A 25 -9.34 0.46 4.84
N PRO A 26 -9.58 -0.77 5.33
CA PRO A 26 -8.87 -1.26 6.50
C PRO A 26 -7.40 -1.54 6.18
N VAL A 27 -6.53 -1.04 7.04
CA VAL A 27 -5.11 -1.38 7.01
C VAL A 27 -4.89 -2.58 7.91
N SER A 28 -4.46 -3.69 7.32
CA SER A 28 -4.30 -4.94 8.07
C SER A 28 -2.96 -5.00 8.78
N ILE A 29 -1.89 -4.60 8.12
CA ILE A 29 -0.53 -4.73 8.65
C ILE A 29 0.32 -3.56 8.16
N VAL A 30 1.12 -3.02 9.08
CA VAL A 30 2.22 -2.13 8.73
C VAL A 30 3.50 -2.83 9.12
N ALA A 31 4.31 -3.21 8.15
CA ALA A 31 5.54 -3.93 8.38
C ALA A 31 6.75 -3.05 8.13
N HIS A 32 7.83 -3.32 8.85
CA HIS A 32 9.10 -2.68 8.63
C HIS A 32 9.93 -3.57 7.70
N GLY A 33 10.33 -3.01 6.55
CA GLY A 33 11.22 -3.70 5.63
C GLY A 33 12.61 -3.12 5.69
N ARG A 34 13.59 -3.99 5.84
CA ARG A 34 14.99 -3.69 5.53
C ARG A 34 15.37 -4.59 4.40
N GLY A 35 15.73 -4.00 3.28
CA GLY A 35 16.05 -4.81 2.14
C GLY A 35 17.33 -4.39 1.46
N THR A 36 18.04 -5.37 0.98
CA THR A 36 18.98 -5.20 -0.10
C THR A 36 18.19 -4.95 -1.37
N ALA A 37 17.49 -3.83 -1.43
CA ALA A 37 16.82 -3.46 -2.66
C ALA A 37 17.87 -3.23 -3.73
N VAL A 38 17.67 -3.80 -4.91
CA VAL A 38 18.53 -3.53 -6.05
C VAL A 38 18.51 -2.02 -6.32
N SER A 39 19.61 -1.50 -6.85
CA SER A 39 19.79 -0.07 -7.09
C SER A 39 18.63 0.56 -7.85
N SER A 40 18.08 -0.17 -8.82
CA SER A 40 16.93 0.30 -9.61
C SER A 40 15.68 0.52 -8.77
N MET A 41 15.44 -0.31 -7.75
CA MET A 41 14.33 -0.11 -6.84
C MET A 41 14.57 1.08 -5.91
N ARG A 42 15.79 1.28 -5.46
CA ARG A 42 16.14 2.45 -4.64
C ARG A 42 15.90 3.74 -5.41
N GLU A 43 16.32 3.79 -6.67
CA GLU A 43 16.09 4.94 -7.53
C GLU A 43 14.60 5.18 -7.75
N LEU A 44 13.84 4.13 -8.02
CA LEU A 44 12.41 4.22 -8.24
C LEU A 44 11.66 4.73 -7.01
N LEU A 45 12.06 4.26 -5.83
CA LEU A 45 11.44 4.67 -4.56
C LEU A 45 12.02 5.96 -4.01
N GLY A 46 13.20 6.39 -4.49
CA GLY A 46 13.88 7.58 -4.00
C GLY A 46 14.28 7.49 -2.54
N ILE A 47 14.51 6.27 -2.06
CA ILE A 47 14.83 6.03 -0.65
C ILE A 47 16.33 5.94 -0.52
N ASP A 48 16.92 6.89 0.20
CA ASP A 48 18.36 6.89 0.50
C ASP A 48 18.74 5.88 1.57
N SER A 49 17.77 5.46 2.37
CA SER A 49 17.98 4.46 3.42
C SER A 49 17.35 3.13 3.02
N ASP A 50 17.83 2.04 3.64
CA ASP A 50 17.26 0.71 3.44
C ASP A 50 15.91 0.53 4.15
N GLU A 51 15.50 1.49 4.97
CA GLU A 51 14.25 1.41 5.72
C GLU A 51 13.04 1.71 4.84
N LYS A 52 12.07 0.82 4.90
CA LYS A 52 10.81 0.95 4.19
C LYS A 52 9.66 0.61 5.11
N ARG A 53 8.51 1.16 4.81
CA ARG A 53 7.24 0.72 5.42
C ARG A 53 6.43 0.02 4.34
N ILE A 54 5.96 -1.16 4.68
CA ILE A 54 5.11 -1.95 3.80
C ILE A 54 3.73 -1.95 4.43
N VAL A 55 2.77 -1.41 3.70
CA VAL A 55 1.39 -1.30 4.19
C VAL A 55 0.53 -2.26 3.41
N PHE A 56 -0.16 -3.16 4.13
CA PHE A 56 -1.08 -4.11 3.55
C PHE A 56 -2.51 -3.70 3.85
N SER A 57 -3.35 -3.69 2.84
CA SER A 57 -4.75 -3.39 2.98
C SER A 57 -5.58 -4.23 2.01
N VAL A 58 -6.89 -4.26 2.25
CA VAL A 58 -7.82 -5.01 1.42
C VAL A 58 -8.96 -4.06 1.05
N ALA A 59 -9.30 -4.02 -0.23
CA ALA A 59 -10.33 -3.13 -0.72
C ALA A 59 -11.13 -3.78 -1.85
N GLY A 60 -12.40 -3.39 -1.99
CA GLY A 60 -13.20 -3.71 -3.16
C GLY A 60 -12.70 -2.95 -4.39
N ALA A 61 -13.29 -3.24 -5.53
CA ALA A 61 -12.86 -2.65 -6.80
C ALA A 61 -13.00 -1.12 -6.79
N ASN A 62 -14.12 -0.61 -6.29
CA ASN A 62 -14.37 0.84 -6.25
C ASN A 62 -13.45 1.55 -5.27
N GLU A 63 -13.29 0.98 -4.08
CA GLU A 63 -12.41 1.54 -3.05
C GLU A 63 -10.95 1.51 -3.49
N THR A 64 -10.55 0.47 -4.23
CA THR A 64 -9.19 0.39 -4.77
C THR A 64 -8.92 1.55 -5.73
N ALA A 65 -9.85 1.83 -6.64
CA ALA A 65 -9.71 2.92 -7.60
C ALA A 65 -9.63 4.27 -6.88
N GLU A 66 -10.49 4.50 -5.90
CA GLU A 66 -10.49 5.72 -5.10
C GLU A 66 -9.20 5.88 -4.30
N LEU A 67 -8.75 4.79 -3.70
CA LEU A 67 -7.51 4.80 -2.91
C LEU A 67 -6.31 5.15 -3.78
N ILE A 68 -6.14 4.50 -4.92
CA ILE A 68 -5.02 4.78 -5.83
C ILE A 68 -5.06 6.23 -6.29
N ARG A 69 -6.23 6.73 -6.61
CA ARG A 69 -6.40 8.13 -7.04
C ARG A 69 -6.00 9.10 -5.92
N ALA A 70 -6.44 8.84 -4.69
CA ALA A 70 -6.10 9.66 -3.54
C ALA A 70 -4.60 9.62 -3.24
N LEU A 71 -3.98 8.45 -3.32
CA LEU A 71 -2.56 8.30 -3.09
C LEU A 71 -1.72 9.03 -4.14
N ARG A 72 -2.13 8.98 -5.41
CA ARG A 72 -1.47 9.74 -6.46
C ARG A 72 -1.57 11.24 -6.22
N ARG A 73 -2.73 11.71 -5.81
CA ARG A 73 -2.97 13.15 -5.61
C ARG A 73 -2.32 13.68 -4.35
N ARG A 74 -2.42 12.95 -3.25
CA ARG A 74 -2.00 13.44 -1.92
C ARG A 74 -0.60 13.02 -1.53
N MET A 75 -0.12 11.89 -2.03
CA MET A 75 1.20 11.35 -1.72
C MET A 75 2.13 11.28 -2.93
N HIS A 76 1.63 11.64 -4.10
CA HIS A 76 2.38 11.56 -5.36
C HIS A 76 2.90 10.15 -5.67
N ILE A 77 2.16 9.13 -5.25
CA ILE A 77 2.51 7.74 -5.54
C ILE A 77 2.58 7.54 -7.05
N GLY A 78 3.60 6.83 -7.51
CA GLY A 78 3.86 6.61 -8.92
C GLY A 78 4.90 7.56 -9.51
N VAL A 79 5.20 8.67 -8.83
CA VAL A 79 6.32 9.54 -9.18
C VAL A 79 7.58 8.98 -8.52
N PRO A 80 8.71 8.89 -9.25
CA PRO A 80 9.95 8.37 -8.64
C PRO A 80 10.27 9.11 -7.34
N GLY A 81 10.58 8.34 -6.29
CA GLY A 81 10.88 8.89 -4.98
C GLY A 81 9.70 8.96 -4.01
N HIS A 82 8.48 8.68 -4.46
CA HIS A 82 7.28 8.85 -3.64
C HIS A 82 6.60 7.54 -3.25
N GLY A 83 7.14 6.39 -3.68
CA GLY A 83 6.63 5.08 -3.31
C GLY A 83 5.87 4.36 -4.42
N ILE A 84 5.51 3.12 -4.12
CA ILE A 84 4.83 2.22 -5.06
C ILE A 84 3.60 1.62 -4.39
N VAL A 85 2.52 1.49 -5.14
CA VAL A 85 1.30 0.79 -4.73
C VAL A 85 0.97 -0.26 -5.77
N THR A 86 0.73 -1.49 -5.31
CA THR A 86 0.33 -2.60 -6.17
C THR A 86 -0.99 -3.18 -5.68
N ALA A 87 -1.93 -3.35 -6.58
CA ALA A 87 -3.20 -4.03 -6.29
C ALA A 87 -3.19 -5.42 -6.92
N VAL A 88 -3.43 -6.44 -6.11
CA VAL A 88 -3.45 -7.82 -6.54
C VAL A 88 -4.88 -8.36 -6.41
N PRO A 89 -5.50 -8.82 -7.49
CA PRO A 89 -6.83 -9.40 -7.39
C PRO A 89 -6.83 -10.67 -6.54
N VAL A 90 -7.80 -10.77 -5.64
CA VAL A 90 -7.97 -11.97 -4.80
C VAL A 90 -9.08 -12.82 -5.40
N LYS A 91 -8.74 -14.05 -5.78
CA LYS A 91 -9.70 -14.98 -6.38
C LYS A 91 -10.32 -15.93 -5.37
N SER A 92 -9.56 -16.34 -4.37
CA SER A 92 -10.07 -17.23 -3.34
C SER A 92 -9.32 -17.01 -2.04
N VAL A 93 -10.04 -17.20 -0.93
CA VAL A 93 -9.50 -17.04 0.42
C VAL A 93 -9.99 -18.19 1.27
N ALA A 94 -9.09 -18.78 2.06
CA ALA A 94 -9.42 -19.76 3.07
C ALA A 94 -9.54 -19.05 4.43
N GLY A 95 -10.54 -19.41 5.23
CA GLY A 95 -10.77 -18.84 6.56
C GLY A 95 -12.03 -17.97 6.59
N GLY A 96 -12.99 -18.35 7.45
CA GLY A 96 -14.33 -17.76 7.46
C GLY A 96 -14.37 -16.26 7.70
N LYS A 97 -13.62 -15.76 8.67
CA LYS A 97 -13.62 -14.32 9.00
C LYS A 97 -13.01 -13.49 7.89
N THR A 98 -11.98 -14.00 7.26
CA THR A 98 -11.32 -13.30 6.15
C THR A 98 -12.27 -13.17 4.97
N VAL A 99 -13.02 -14.24 4.66
CA VAL A 99 -14.02 -14.22 3.59
C VAL A 99 -15.09 -13.17 3.88
N THR A 100 -15.52 -13.04 5.13
CA THR A 100 -16.51 -12.04 5.52
C THR A 100 -16.02 -10.61 5.24
N TYR A 101 -14.76 -10.31 5.52
CA TYR A 101 -14.17 -9.00 5.24
C TYR A 101 -13.96 -8.74 3.76
N LEU A 102 -13.71 -9.78 2.99
CA LEU A 102 -13.40 -9.66 1.56
C LEU A 102 -14.65 -9.64 0.68
N ASN A 103 -15.75 -10.09 1.19
CA ASN A 103 -17.03 -10.01 0.51
C ASN A 103 -17.78 -8.75 0.87
#